data_5b40a1ad72c49427d82c7231563c5111
#
_entry.id   5b40a1ad72c49427d82c7231563c5111
#
_cell.length_a   1.000
_cell.length_b   1.000
_cell.length_c   1.000
_cell.angle_alpha   90.00
_cell.angle_beta   90.00
_cell.angle_gamma   90.00
#
_symmetry.space_group_name_H-M   'P 1'
#
loop_
_entity.id
_entity.type
_entity.pdbx_description
1 polymer ?
#
loop_
_entity_poly.entity_id
_entity_poly.type
_entity_poly.pdbx_seq_one_letter_code
_entity_poly.pdbx_strand_id
1 'polypeptide(L)'
;MKSFLMLTMIFFGLFVAALTQAQPVIVDHTCTAINQIPQQWIETAKSTLRVSYGHTSHGSQLVTGIDAISAFKGAPFTFSYSSGYSAGIFLNDYVPSGDLGNPDRTSWAQRTRNFLNQNGNDRNVVMWS
;
A
#
# COMPACT_ATOMS: atom_id res chain seq x y z
N MET A 1 15.09 40.35 62.74
CA MET A 1 14.16 39.99 61.66
C MET A 1 15.00 39.41 60.54
N LYS A 2 14.92 38.09 60.31
CA LYS A 2 15.71 37.39 59.29
C LYS A 2 14.82 37.17 58.08
N SER A 3 15.15 37.87 57.00
CA SER A 3 14.46 37.73 55.71
C SER A 3 14.90 36.43 55.05
N PHE A 4 13.96 35.54 54.83
CA PHE A 4 14.15 34.25 54.16
C PHE A 4 14.01 34.52 52.65
N LEU A 5 15.13 34.46 51.92
CA LEU A 5 15.15 34.59 50.46
C LEU A 5 14.87 33.21 49.86
N MET A 6 13.64 33.01 49.38
CA MET A 6 13.21 31.77 48.74
C MET A 6 13.64 31.81 47.27
N LEU A 7 14.71 31.05 46.94
CA LEU A 7 15.24 30.91 45.58
C LEU A 7 14.36 29.86 44.84
N THR A 8 13.48 30.33 43.99
CA THR A 8 12.66 29.44 43.14
C THR A 8 13.51 29.02 41.93
N MET A 9 14.03 27.81 41.95
CA MET A 9 14.66 27.20 40.77
C MET A 9 13.58 26.81 39.75
N ILE A 10 13.50 27.57 38.68
CA ILE A 10 12.69 27.18 37.50
C ILE A 10 13.51 26.16 36.72
N PHE A 11 13.12 24.90 36.82
CA PHE A 11 13.63 23.83 35.99
C PHE A 11 13.03 23.99 34.58
N PHE A 12 13.77 24.63 33.67
CA PHE A 12 13.44 24.67 32.25
C PHE A 12 13.84 23.33 31.66
N GLY A 13 12.92 22.37 31.68
CA GLY A 13 13.10 21.09 31.00
C GLY A 13 13.13 21.30 29.49
N LEU A 14 14.34 21.26 28.90
CA LEU A 14 14.51 21.24 27.46
C LEU A 14 13.93 19.91 26.93
N PHE A 15 12.70 19.93 26.44
CA PHE A 15 12.13 18.80 25.70
C PHE A 15 12.76 18.79 24.32
N VAL A 16 13.87 18.06 24.16
CA VAL A 16 14.41 17.75 22.84
C VAL A 16 13.49 16.72 22.21
N ALA A 17 12.53 17.19 21.41
CA ALA A 17 11.79 16.33 20.51
C ALA A 17 12.79 15.76 19.51
N ALA A 18 13.23 14.53 19.71
CA ALA A 18 13.97 13.80 18.70
C ALA A 18 13.06 13.65 17.49
N LEU A 19 13.32 14.40 16.43
CA LEU A 19 12.71 14.20 15.13
C LEU A 19 13.19 12.83 14.63
N THR A 20 12.43 11.79 14.91
CA THR A 20 12.64 10.49 14.30
C THR A 20 12.30 10.62 12.84
N GLN A 21 13.29 10.89 12.01
CA GLN A 21 13.12 10.77 10.57
C GLN A 21 12.82 9.30 10.26
N ALA A 22 11.66 9.06 9.69
CA ALA A 22 11.33 7.74 9.19
C ALA A 22 12.37 7.36 8.13
N GLN A 23 13.11 6.27 8.39
CA GLN A 23 14.03 5.74 7.39
C GLN A 23 13.21 5.22 6.20
N PRO A 24 13.67 5.47 4.96
CA PRO A 24 12.98 4.94 3.79
C PRO A 24 12.98 3.41 3.87
N VAL A 25 11.80 2.83 3.67
CA VAL A 25 11.64 1.38 3.53
C VAL A 25 11.93 1.03 2.08
N ILE A 26 12.99 0.26 1.85
CA ILE A 26 13.34 -0.25 0.52
C ILE A 26 12.85 -1.69 0.46
N VAL A 27 11.97 -1.98 -0.50
CA VAL A 27 11.50 -3.33 -0.80
C VAL A 27 12.04 -3.72 -2.17
N ASP A 28 12.86 -4.75 -2.22
CA ASP A 28 13.48 -5.24 -3.44
C ASP A 28 13.38 -6.78 -3.55
N HIS A 29 14.08 -7.37 -4.52
CA HIS A 29 14.08 -8.80 -4.79
C HIS A 29 14.59 -9.66 -3.62
N THR A 30 15.24 -9.10 -2.62
CA THR A 30 15.70 -9.83 -1.43
C THR A 30 14.61 -9.92 -0.36
N CYS A 31 13.55 -9.12 -0.46
CA CYS A 31 12.44 -9.07 0.48
C CYS A 31 11.37 -10.13 0.19
N THR A 32 11.79 -11.40 0.02
CA THR A 32 10.92 -12.51 -0.38
C THR A 32 10.49 -13.42 0.76
N ALA A 33 10.97 -13.15 1.98
CA ALA A 33 10.68 -13.98 3.15
C ALA A 33 9.29 -13.71 3.73
N ILE A 34 8.26 -14.10 3.01
CA ILE A 34 6.84 -13.85 3.35
C ILE A 34 6.47 -14.33 4.76
N ASN A 35 7.15 -15.37 5.28
CA ASN A 35 6.91 -15.89 6.63
C ASN A 35 7.41 -14.94 7.75
N GLN A 36 8.21 -13.94 7.40
CA GLN A 36 8.71 -12.94 8.35
C GLN A 36 7.78 -11.76 8.50
N ILE A 37 6.75 -11.65 7.65
CA ILE A 37 5.77 -10.57 7.75
C ILE A 37 4.83 -10.89 8.90
N PRO A 38 4.76 -10.05 9.95
CA PRO A 38 3.82 -10.27 11.05
C PRO A 38 2.37 -10.28 10.52
N GLN A 39 1.57 -11.22 10.97
CA GLN A 39 0.20 -11.41 10.51
C GLN A 39 -0.64 -10.14 10.56
N GLN A 40 -0.48 -9.34 11.61
CA GLN A 40 -1.20 -8.09 11.79
C GLN A 40 -1.00 -7.09 10.62
N TRP A 41 0.18 -7.08 9.99
CA TRP A 41 0.43 -6.21 8.84
C TRP A 41 -0.27 -6.71 7.58
N ILE A 42 -0.37 -8.02 7.41
CA ILE A 42 -1.11 -8.62 6.30
C ILE A 42 -2.61 -8.29 6.45
N GLU A 43 -3.18 -8.48 7.64
CA GLU A 43 -4.58 -8.16 7.89
C GLU A 43 -4.86 -6.66 7.77
N THR A 44 -3.94 -5.81 8.24
CA THR A 44 -4.05 -4.36 8.05
C THR A 44 -4.04 -4.01 6.57
N ALA A 45 -3.10 -4.55 5.79
CA ALA A 45 -3.06 -4.32 4.34
C ALA A 45 -4.35 -4.74 3.66
N LYS A 46 -4.88 -5.92 3.96
CA LYS A 46 -6.15 -6.43 3.41
C LYS A 46 -7.35 -5.54 3.74
N SER A 47 -7.36 -4.95 4.93
CA SER A 47 -8.48 -4.11 5.37
C SER A 47 -8.40 -2.67 4.86
N THR A 48 -7.18 -2.16 4.62
CA THR A 48 -6.95 -0.74 4.30
C THR A 48 -6.62 -0.48 2.84
N LEU A 49 -5.92 -1.42 2.17
CA LEU A 49 -5.53 -1.23 0.79
C LEU A 49 -6.65 -1.61 -0.17
N ARG A 50 -6.83 -0.77 -1.17
CA ARG A 50 -7.76 -0.95 -2.29
C ARG A 50 -6.96 -0.73 -3.56
N VAL A 51 -6.40 -1.81 -4.09
CA VAL A 51 -5.45 -1.77 -5.20
C VAL A 51 -6.19 -1.80 -6.53
N SER A 52 -5.85 -0.88 -7.43
CA SER A 52 -6.14 -0.99 -8.86
C SER A 52 -4.87 -1.45 -9.55
N TYR A 53 -4.91 -2.62 -10.17
CA TYR A 53 -3.77 -3.18 -10.89
C TYR A 53 -4.07 -3.21 -12.38
N GLY A 54 -3.47 -2.28 -13.11
CA GLY A 54 -3.51 -2.25 -14.57
C GLY A 54 -2.36 -3.05 -15.16
N HIS A 55 -2.66 -3.96 -16.08
CA HIS A 55 -1.63 -4.78 -16.70
C HIS A 55 -2.03 -5.32 -18.06
N THR A 56 -1.04 -5.78 -18.81
CA THR A 56 -1.20 -6.65 -19.97
C THR A 56 -0.56 -8.02 -19.69
N SER A 57 -0.43 -8.85 -20.67
CA SER A 57 -0.08 -10.29 -20.63
C SER A 57 0.74 -10.78 -19.42
N HIS A 58 1.93 -10.23 -19.18
CA HIS A 58 2.80 -10.69 -18.09
C HIS A 58 2.26 -10.38 -16.69
N GLY A 59 1.47 -9.33 -16.56
CA GLY A 59 0.87 -8.96 -15.28
C GLY A 59 -0.12 -9.99 -14.74
N SER A 60 -0.70 -10.82 -15.59
CA SER A 60 -1.58 -11.92 -15.14
C SER A 60 -0.89 -12.90 -14.21
N GLN A 61 0.46 -12.98 -14.26
CA GLN A 61 1.24 -13.82 -13.35
C GLN A 61 1.12 -13.38 -11.90
N LEU A 62 0.97 -12.06 -11.64
CA LEU A 62 0.73 -11.56 -10.28
C LEU A 62 -0.63 -12.02 -9.74
N VAL A 63 -1.67 -11.96 -10.56
CA VAL A 63 -3.02 -12.41 -10.17
C VAL A 63 -3.03 -13.93 -9.93
N THR A 64 -2.41 -14.69 -10.83
CA THR A 64 -2.22 -16.14 -10.65
C THR A 64 -1.42 -16.44 -9.38
N GLY A 65 -0.41 -15.62 -9.08
CA GLY A 65 0.39 -15.74 -7.85
C GLY A 65 -0.44 -15.51 -6.58
N ILE A 66 -1.40 -14.60 -6.60
CA ILE A 66 -2.34 -14.39 -5.49
C ILE A 66 -3.16 -15.64 -5.22
N ASP A 67 -3.69 -16.28 -6.26
CA ASP A 67 -4.43 -17.53 -6.13
C ASP A 67 -3.54 -18.66 -5.61
N ALA A 68 -2.33 -18.80 -6.20
CA ALA A 68 -1.38 -19.82 -5.81
C ALA A 68 -0.97 -19.68 -4.33
N ILE A 69 -0.69 -18.46 -3.86
CA ILE A 69 -0.28 -18.26 -2.48
C ILE A 69 -1.45 -18.50 -1.52
N SER A 70 -2.66 -18.13 -1.91
CA SER A 70 -3.88 -18.39 -1.15
C SER A 70 -4.12 -19.89 -0.99
N ALA A 71 -3.95 -20.66 -2.06
CA ALA A 71 -4.10 -22.11 -2.05
C ALA A 71 -2.99 -22.82 -1.25
N PHE A 72 -1.75 -22.32 -1.36
CA PHE A 72 -0.59 -22.94 -0.71
C PHE A 72 -0.48 -22.64 0.78
N LYS A 73 -0.79 -21.40 1.17
CA LYS A 73 -0.59 -20.92 2.55
C LYS A 73 -1.90 -20.83 3.36
N GLY A 74 -3.03 -20.64 2.71
CA GLY A 74 -4.28 -20.34 3.40
C GLY A 74 -4.25 -18.97 4.10
N ALA A 75 -5.10 -18.79 5.11
CA ALA A 75 -5.11 -17.56 5.89
C ALA A 75 -3.75 -17.32 6.60
N PRO A 76 -3.29 -16.06 6.73
CA PRO A 76 -3.94 -14.80 6.32
C PRO A 76 -3.73 -14.41 4.84
N PHE A 77 -3.09 -15.25 4.02
CA PHE A 77 -2.67 -14.96 2.64
C PHE A 77 -3.78 -15.14 1.61
N THR A 78 -5.02 -15.07 2.03
CA THR A 78 -6.19 -15.09 1.15
C THR A 78 -6.60 -13.66 0.82
N PHE A 79 -6.60 -13.31 -0.48
CA PHE A 79 -6.92 -11.96 -0.95
C PHE A 79 -8.15 -11.99 -1.85
N SER A 80 -9.01 -10.99 -1.74
CA SER A 80 -10.14 -10.81 -2.65
C SER A 80 -9.72 -10.01 -3.87
N TYR A 81 -10.09 -10.48 -5.06
CA TYR A 81 -9.86 -9.74 -6.30
C TYR A 81 -11.05 -9.87 -7.26
N SER A 82 -11.10 -9.00 -8.27
CA SER A 82 -12.10 -9.02 -9.33
C SER A 82 -11.52 -8.44 -10.62
N SER A 83 -11.89 -9.01 -11.76
CA SER A 83 -11.56 -8.51 -13.09
C SER A 83 -12.46 -7.34 -13.50
N GLY A 84 -12.39 -6.25 -12.83
CA GLY A 84 -13.23 -5.08 -13.02
C GLY A 84 -13.50 -4.40 -11.69
N TYR A 85 -14.08 -3.19 -11.76
CA TYR A 85 -14.33 -2.44 -10.54
C TYR A 85 -15.33 -3.18 -9.63
N SER A 86 -14.91 -3.38 -8.40
CA SER A 86 -15.75 -3.86 -7.30
C SER A 86 -15.31 -3.18 -6.01
N ALA A 87 -16.23 -2.45 -5.40
CA ALA A 87 -15.94 -1.75 -4.14
C ALA A 87 -15.66 -2.73 -3.00
N GLY A 88 -14.82 -2.32 -2.05
CA GLY A 88 -14.55 -3.06 -0.82
C GLY A 88 -13.58 -4.24 -0.96
N ILE A 89 -13.19 -4.65 -2.17
CA ILE A 89 -12.22 -5.73 -2.37
C ILE A 89 -10.78 -5.23 -2.34
N PHE A 90 -9.85 -6.14 -2.05
CA PHE A 90 -8.43 -5.81 -1.97
C PHE A 90 -7.86 -5.37 -3.33
N LEU A 91 -8.08 -6.15 -4.40
CA LEU A 91 -7.46 -5.91 -5.71
C LEU A 91 -8.51 -5.89 -6.83
N ASN A 92 -8.52 -4.79 -7.59
CA ASN A 92 -9.13 -4.77 -8.90
C ASN A 92 -8.08 -5.07 -9.97
N ASP A 93 -8.23 -6.21 -10.60
CA ASP A 93 -7.48 -6.60 -11.78
C ASP A 93 -8.07 -5.89 -13.01
N TYR A 94 -7.28 -5.07 -13.67
CA TYR A 94 -7.71 -4.30 -14.82
C TYR A 94 -6.82 -4.58 -16.03
N VAL A 95 -7.38 -5.30 -16.99
CA VAL A 95 -6.71 -5.56 -18.25
C VAL A 95 -7.24 -4.60 -19.31
N PRO A 96 -6.48 -3.58 -19.71
CA PRO A 96 -6.90 -2.65 -20.74
C PRO A 96 -6.87 -3.31 -22.13
N SER A 97 -7.64 -2.76 -23.05
CA SER A 97 -7.55 -3.12 -24.46
C SER A 97 -6.25 -2.56 -25.06
N GLY A 98 -5.45 -3.40 -25.68
CA GLY A 98 -4.19 -3.06 -26.34
C GLY A 98 -3.00 -2.91 -25.39
N ASP A 99 -1.83 -2.77 -25.96
CA ASP A 99 -0.59 -2.50 -25.24
C ASP A 99 -0.45 -0.97 -24.99
N LEU A 100 -0.46 -0.56 -23.75
CA LEU A 100 -0.36 0.83 -23.33
C LEU A 100 1.08 1.29 -23.04
N GLY A 101 2.06 0.45 -23.29
CA GLY A 101 3.48 0.74 -23.05
C GLY A 101 4.29 1.07 -24.30
N ASN A 102 3.88 0.58 -25.48
CA ASN A 102 4.61 0.73 -26.73
C ASN A 102 3.70 0.61 -27.96
N PRO A 103 3.64 1.60 -28.85
CA PRO A 103 4.38 2.88 -28.82
C PRO A 103 3.78 3.93 -27.89
N ASP A 104 2.55 3.72 -27.43
CA ASP A 104 1.82 4.67 -26.58
C ASP A 104 2.30 4.56 -25.12
N ARG A 105 2.88 5.66 -24.62
CA ARG A 105 3.39 5.76 -23.25
C ARG A 105 2.57 6.69 -22.36
N THR A 106 1.39 7.11 -22.81
CA THR A 106 0.58 8.14 -22.15
C THR A 106 -0.85 7.71 -21.86
N SER A 107 -1.43 6.85 -22.68
CA SER A 107 -2.82 6.41 -22.53
C SER A 107 -3.12 5.72 -21.23
N TRP A 108 -2.16 5.01 -20.66
CA TRP A 108 -2.31 4.37 -19.35
C TRP A 108 -2.70 5.39 -18.26
N ALA A 109 -2.08 6.58 -18.26
CA ALA A 109 -2.38 7.62 -17.30
C ALA A 109 -3.81 8.16 -17.47
N GLN A 110 -4.25 8.36 -18.71
CA GLN A 110 -5.63 8.81 -18.97
C GLN A 110 -6.65 7.74 -18.56
N ARG A 111 -6.38 6.47 -18.87
CA ARG A 111 -7.25 5.36 -18.47
C ARG A 111 -7.32 5.22 -16.95
N THR A 112 -6.19 5.37 -16.27
CA THR A 112 -6.14 5.39 -14.80
C THR A 112 -7.02 6.52 -14.25
N ARG A 113 -6.91 7.74 -14.77
CA ARG A 113 -7.75 8.86 -14.34
C ARG A 113 -9.24 8.56 -14.52
N ASN A 114 -9.59 8.06 -15.71
CA ASN A 114 -10.98 7.71 -16.01
C ASN A 114 -11.52 6.63 -15.08
N PHE A 115 -10.69 5.64 -14.73
CA PHE A 115 -11.04 4.59 -13.80
C PHE A 115 -11.23 5.15 -12.37
N LEU A 116 -10.30 5.95 -11.89
CA LEU A 116 -10.36 6.52 -10.54
C LEU A 116 -11.49 7.55 -10.37
N ASN A 117 -11.88 8.23 -11.44
CA ASN A 117 -12.97 9.21 -11.43
C ASN A 117 -14.37 8.58 -11.51
N GLN A 118 -14.48 7.25 -11.57
CA GLN A 118 -15.79 6.59 -11.51
C GLN A 118 -16.47 6.85 -10.16
N ASN A 119 -17.77 7.08 -10.19
CA ASN A 119 -18.54 7.34 -8.98
C ASN A 119 -18.44 6.15 -8.02
N GLY A 120 -18.15 6.44 -6.75
CA GLY A 120 -18.00 5.43 -5.70
C GLY A 120 -16.68 4.65 -5.75
N ASN A 121 -15.69 5.11 -6.53
CA ASN A 121 -14.38 4.49 -6.56
C ASN A 121 -13.67 4.65 -5.21
N ASP A 122 -13.23 3.53 -4.63
CA ASP A 122 -12.58 3.44 -3.32
C ASP A 122 -11.09 3.09 -3.40
N ARG A 123 -10.50 3.06 -4.62
CA ARG A 123 -9.10 2.70 -4.82
C ARG A 123 -8.14 3.73 -4.23
N ASN A 124 -7.19 3.28 -3.42
CA ASN A 124 -6.16 4.11 -2.80
C ASN A 124 -4.73 3.73 -3.18
N VAL A 125 -4.58 2.66 -3.98
CA VAL A 125 -3.29 2.24 -4.58
C VAL A 125 -3.49 1.99 -6.06
N VAL A 126 -2.56 2.44 -6.88
CA VAL A 126 -2.53 2.17 -8.33
C VAL A 126 -1.20 1.52 -8.68
N MET A 127 -1.28 0.42 -9.39
CA MET A 127 -0.14 -0.32 -9.92
C MET A 127 -0.32 -0.55 -11.41
N TRP A 128 0.78 -0.52 -12.17
CA TRP A 128 0.85 -0.87 -13.58
C TRP A 128 2.07 -1.73 -13.88
N SER A 129 1.91 -2.70 -14.79
CA SER A 129 3.02 -3.48 -15.34
C SER A 129 2.82 -3.81 -16.82
#